data_faa647a95c58018e38c45ddafcf5802e
#
_entry.id   faa647a95c58018e38c45ddafcf5802e
#
_cell.length_a   1.000
_cell.length_b   1.000
_cell.length_c   1.000
_cell.angle_alpha   90.00
_cell.angle_beta   90.00
_cell.angle_gamma   90.00
#
_symmetry.space_group_name_H-M   'P 1'
#
loop_
_entity.id
_entity.type
_entity.pdbx_description
1 polymer ?
#
loop_
_entity_poly.entity_id
_entity_poly.type
_entity_poly.pdbx_seq_one_letter_code
_entity_poly.pdbx_strand_id
1 'polypeptide(L)'
;LYPYASKAGQAMLYQKRNASRPFLVEVTRDVSAMGAWCYAVPRRYGDAPLASALLGYLDGEGHGVAGLEAALEDLLSGTGAQDKLVCAVNAQGKLRSGTEPELVKSDSGAVGVQLTLSRSIQRAAEAVAVQTMQSGCILVLDAASAKVRACASTPGFDPENVSASLNAPDSPLVNRAFQAYAVGSVFKPVLAAAALEAGKTGLVWDCPGYCVVDGQVFRCAGGVPHGEVDLAAALQKSCNGYFIRLGQELGPERVREMAVRLGFGRALNLADTLSTAAGQLPEAETLTSSGAFAN
;
A
#
# COMPACT_ATOMS: atom_id res chain seq x y z
N LEU A 1 -1.64 37.45 9.64
CA LEU A 1 -1.05 36.21 9.09
C LEU A 1 -1.69 34.95 9.68
N TYR A 2 -1.95 34.92 11.00
CA TYR A 2 -2.42 33.73 11.72
C TYR A 2 -3.57 32.95 11.05
N PRO A 3 -4.66 33.60 10.58
CA PRO A 3 -5.76 32.89 9.91
C PRO A 3 -5.42 32.26 8.57
N TYR A 4 -4.30 32.68 7.97
CA TYR A 4 -3.82 32.19 6.66
C TYR A 4 -2.64 31.25 6.75
N ALA A 5 -2.13 31.03 7.95
CA ALA A 5 -1.04 30.07 8.19
C ALA A 5 -1.60 28.65 8.32
N SER A 6 -0.83 27.67 7.83
CA SER A 6 -1.06 26.24 8.12
C SER A 6 -1.04 25.99 9.64
N LYS A 7 -1.51 24.82 10.10
CA LYS A 7 -1.43 24.48 11.54
C LYS A 7 0.00 24.58 12.07
N ALA A 8 0.99 24.08 11.30
CA ALA A 8 2.40 24.21 11.63
C ALA A 8 2.87 25.67 11.62
N GLY A 9 2.43 26.44 10.63
CA GLY A 9 2.68 27.88 10.53
C GLY A 9 2.10 28.68 11.70
N GLN A 10 0.91 28.32 12.18
CA GLN A 10 0.31 28.94 13.37
C GLN A 10 1.13 28.68 14.63
N ALA A 11 1.61 27.44 14.82
CA ALA A 11 2.50 27.09 15.93
C ALA A 11 3.82 27.86 15.84
N MET A 12 4.41 27.96 14.65
CA MET A 12 5.62 28.72 14.39
C MET A 12 5.44 30.21 14.70
N LEU A 13 4.34 30.83 14.25
CA LEU A 13 4.01 32.21 14.54
C LEU A 13 3.91 32.46 16.06
N TYR A 14 3.29 31.54 16.78
CA TYR A 14 3.20 31.65 18.24
C TYR A 14 4.56 31.53 18.93
N GLN A 15 5.37 30.53 18.55
CA GLN A 15 6.72 30.31 19.10
C GLN A 15 7.65 31.50 18.80
N LYS A 16 7.58 32.05 17.61
CA LYS A 16 8.46 33.11 17.10
C LYS A 16 7.90 34.54 17.29
N ARG A 17 6.79 34.70 18.02
CA ARG A 17 6.12 36.02 18.18
C ARG A 17 7.03 37.17 18.69
N ASN A 18 8.11 36.81 19.39
CA ASN A 18 9.11 37.74 19.91
C ASN A 18 10.45 37.65 19.17
N ALA A 19 10.51 36.97 18.04
CA ALA A 19 11.76 36.84 17.30
C ALA A 19 12.18 38.20 16.70
N SER A 20 13.45 38.52 16.83
CA SER A 20 14.06 39.68 16.19
C SER A 20 14.57 39.34 14.77
N ARG A 21 14.84 38.08 14.49
CA ARG A 21 15.31 37.58 13.19
C ARG A 21 14.15 37.17 12.31
N PRO A 22 14.30 37.32 10.97
CA PRO A 22 13.31 36.78 10.04
C PRO A 22 13.20 35.26 10.17
N PHE A 23 12.02 34.74 9.94
CA PHE A 23 11.72 33.31 9.94
C PHE A 23 10.67 32.99 8.87
N LEU A 24 10.63 31.77 8.42
CA LEU A 24 9.67 31.30 7.42
C LEU A 24 8.41 30.77 8.09
N VAL A 25 7.28 31.01 7.45
CA VAL A 25 5.98 30.49 7.87
C VAL A 25 5.24 30.03 6.62
N GLU A 26 4.75 28.81 6.67
CA GLU A 26 3.88 28.31 5.62
C GLU A 26 2.49 28.96 5.71
N VAL A 27 2.05 29.51 4.57
CA VAL A 27 0.74 30.13 4.42
C VAL A 27 -0.03 29.48 3.28
N THR A 28 -1.36 29.48 3.40
CA THR A 28 -2.26 28.82 2.45
C THR A 28 -2.63 29.72 1.26
N ARG A 29 -2.22 30.98 1.27
CA ARG A 29 -2.42 31.93 0.18
C ARG A 29 -1.38 33.04 0.21
N ASP A 30 -1.30 33.79 -0.87
CA ASP A 30 -0.46 35.00 -0.90
C ASP A 30 -0.94 36.05 0.13
N VAL A 31 -0.01 36.47 0.98
CA VAL A 31 -0.19 37.49 2.02
C VAL A 31 0.76 38.67 1.82
N SER A 32 1.33 38.84 0.64
CA SER A 32 2.28 39.94 0.33
C SER A 32 1.71 41.31 0.61
N ALA A 33 0.40 41.52 0.39
CA ALA A 33 -0.31 42.77 0.70
C ALA A 33 -0.31 43.11 2.20
N MET A 34 0.04 42.15 3.07
CA MET A 34 0.14 42.33 4.52
C MET A 34 1.56 42.65 4.99
N GLY A 35 2.48 42.97 4.07
CA GLY A 35 3.86 43.32 4.38
C GLY A 35 4.80 42.14 4.62
N ALA A 36 4.48 40.98 4.05
CA ALA A 36 5.32 39.79 4.04
C ALA A 36 5.81 39.47 2.64
N TRP A 37 6.98 38.86 2.49
CA TRP A 37 7.42 38.29 1.22
C TRP A 37 6.87 36.88 1.09
N CYS A 38 6.21 36.59 -0.04
CA CYS A 38 5.65 35.29 -0.34
C CYS A 38 6.39 34.62 -1.47
N TYR A 39 6.74 33.36 -1.26
CA TYR A 39 7.41 32.53 -2.26
C TYR A 39 6.58 31.26 -2.44
N ALA A 40 6.29 30.92 -3.70
CA ALA A 40 5.62 29.66 -4.02
C ALA A 40 6.59 28.51 -3.80
N VAL A 41 6.16 27.53 -3.02
CA VAL A 41 6.88 26.26 -2.80
C VAL A 41 6.07 25.11 -3.35
N PRO A 42 6.69 24.10 -3.99
CA PRO A 42 5.97 22.92 -4.41
C PRO A 42 5.39 22.18 -3.20
N ARG A 43 4.12 21.83 -3.24
CA ARG A 43 3.53 20.92 -2.24
C ARG A 43 3.92 19.49 -2.57
N ARG A 44 4.39 18.75 -1.58
CA ARG A 44 4.73 17.33 -1.73
C ARG A 44 3.49 16.50 -2.03
N TYR A 45 2.42 16.73 -1.29
CA TYR A 45 1.12 16.10 -1.48
C TYR A 45 0.12 17.13 -1.98
N GLY A 46 -0.70 16.76 -2.96
CA GLY A 46 -1.76 17.63 -3.47
C GLY A 46 -3.01 17.63 -2.56
N ASP A 47 -4.04 18.38 -2.94
CA ASP A 47 -5.29 18.48 -2.17
C ASP A 47 -6.06 17.16 -2.06
N ALA A 48 -5.79 16.21 -2.95
CA ALA A 48 -6.35 14.85 -2.93
C ALA A 48 -5.21 13.84 -3.16
N PRO A 49 -4.42 13.54 -2.12
CA PRO A 49 -3.32 12.58 -2.22
C PRO A 49 -3.86 11.20 -2.59
N LEU A 50 -3.17 10.51 -3.50
CA LEU A 50 -3.49 9.17 -3.94
C LEU A 50 -2.42 8.20 -3.47
N ALA A 51 -2.79 6.93 -3.28
CA ALA A 51 -1.90 5.84 -2.88
C ALA A 51 -1.10 6.13 -1.59
N SER A 52 -1.69 6.84 -0.63
CA SER A 52 -0.98 7.26 0.60
C SER A 52 -0.31 6.10 1.33
N ALA A 53 -0.95 4.93 1.40
CA ALA A 53 -0.39 3.75 2.05
C ALA A 53 0.82 3.15 1.30
N LEU A 54 0.96 3.38 -0.01
CA LEU A 54 2.11 2.97 -0.81
C LEU A 54 3.19 4.05 -0.81
N LEU A 55 2.79 5.30 -1.03
CA LEU A 55 3.73 6.43 -1.08
C LEU A 55 4.34 6.67 0.29
N GLY A 56 3.56 6.58 1.35
CA GLY A 56 3.99 6.90 2.70
C GLY A 56 3.83 8.38 3.01
N TYR A 57 4.67 8.87 3.94
CA TYR A 57 4.62 10.25 4.41
C TYR A 57 5.99 10.70 4.92
N LEU A 58 6.13 12.02 5.04
CA LEU A 58 7.30 12.67 5.60
C LEU A 58 7.06 13.09 7.05
N ASP A 59 8.12 13.22 7.83
CA ASP A 59 8.07 13.86 9.15
C ASP A 59 8.06 15.40 9.04
N GLY A 60 8.10 16.08 10.20
CA GLY A 60 8.12 17.54 10.26
C GLY A 60 9.42 18.18 9.75
N GLU A 61 10.46 17.40 9.55
CA GLU A 61 11.77 17.82 9.04
C GLU A 61 11.92 17.52 7.54
N GLY A 62 10.94 16.79 6.95
CA GLY A 62 10.90 16.46 5.54
C GLY A 62 11.55 15.13 5.18
N HIS A 63 11.83 14.27 6.16
CA HIS A 63 12.37 12.94 5.93
C HIS A 63 11.27 11.89 5.75
N GLY A 64 11.50 10.92 4.89
CA GLY A 64 10.58 9.82 4.65
C GLY A 64 10.48 8.87 5.83
N VAL A 65 9.25 8.66 6.34
CA VAL A 65 8.99 7.81 7.51
C VAL A 65 8.45 6.45 7.13
N ALA A 66 7.68 6.38 6.04
CA ALA A 66 7.02 5.16 5.62
C ALA A 66 6.92 5.09 4.08
N GLY A 67 6.58 3.89 3.57
CA GLY A 67 6.30 3.66 2.17
C GLY A 67 7.49 3.97 1.26
N LEU A 68 7.20 4.44 0.05
CA LEU A 68 8.21 4.82 -0.93
C LEU A 68 9.00 6.08 -0.52
N GLU A 69 8.40 6.98 0.28
CA GLU A 69 9.12 8.14 0.81
C GLU A 69 10.31 7.70 1.68
N ALA A 70 10.10 6.73 2.58
CA ALA A 70 11.19 6.18 3.39
C ALA A 70 12.15 5.30 2.61
N ALA A 71 11.61 4.45 1.73
CA ALA A 71 12.42 3.49 0.98
C ALA A 71 13.33 4.12 -0.08
N LEU A 72 13.00 5.32 -0.52
CA LEU A 72 13.73 6.07 -1.52
C LEU A 72 14.25 7.42 -0.99
N GLU A 73 14.36 7.55 0.34
CA GLU A 73 14.78 8.78 1.02
C GLU A 73 16.06 9.36 0.42
N ASP A 74 17.13 8.55 0.31
CA ASP A 74 18.42 8.98 -0.21
C ASP A 74 18.34 9.53 -1.64
N LEU A 75 17.41 8.99 -2.44
CA LEU A 75 17.17 9.43 -3.80
C LEU A 75 16.31 10.70 -3.84
N LEU A 76 15.25 10.75 -3.02
CA LEU A 76 14.24 11.80 -3.06
C LEU A 76 14.65 13.05 -2.29
N SER A 77 15.40 12.90 -1.19
CA SER A 77 15.96 14.03 -0.43
C SER A 77 17.04 14.78 -1.22
N GLY A 78 17.53 14.14 -2.29
CA GLY A 78 18.54 14.70 -3.16
C GLY A 78 19.89 14.88 -2.48
N THR A 79 20.84 15.47 -3.19
CA THR A 79 22.20 15.73 -2.71
C THR A 79 22.30 16.98 -1.81
N GLY A 80 21.28 17.27 -1.01
CA GLY A 80 21.29 18.38 -0.05
C GLY A 80 21.15 19.78 -0.65
N ALA A 81 20.76 19.88 -1.89
CA ALA A 81 20.55 21.17 -2.54
C ALA A 81 19.12 21.65 -2.27
N GLN A 82 18.98 22.49 -1.29
CA GLN A 82 17.73 23.17 -0.93
C GLN A 82 17.74 24.59 -1.47
N ASP A 83 16.59 25.07 -1.94
CA ASP A 83 16.38 26.49 -2.19
C ASP A 83 16.65 27.27 -0.89
N LYS A 84 17.43 28.33 -0.99
CA LYS A 84 17.84 29.15 0.15
C LYS A 84 17.25 30.55 0.04
N LEU A 85 16.64 31.02 1.11
CA LEU A 85 16.24 32.40 1.22
C LEU A 85 17.35 33.19 1.94
N VAL A 86 17.98 34.12 1.22
CA VAL A 86 19.06 34.94 1.75
C VAL A 86 18.47 36.30 2.15
N CYS A 87 18.63 36.66 3.41
CA CYS A 87 18.13 37.93 3.95
C CYS A 87 19.28 38.80 4.44
N ALA A 88 19.33 40.04 4.02
CA ALA A 88 20.25 41.03 4.60
C ALA A 88 19.73 41.51 5.97
N VAL A 89 20.52 41.33 7.00
CA VAL A 89 20.17 41.74 8.38
C VAL A 89 21.17 42.74 8.92
N ASN A 90 20.74 43.58 9.87
CA ASN A 90 21.63 44.45 10.61
C ASN A 90 22.33 43.71 11.78
N ALA A 91 23.17 44.41 12.54
CA ALA A 91 23.89 43.81 13.67
C ALA A 91 22.98 43.25 14.79
N GLN A 92 21.72 43.70 14.85
CA GLN A 92 20.71 43.19 15.77
C GLN A 92 19.89 42.01 15.18
N GLY A 93 20.22 41.55 13.97
CA GLY A 93 19.53 40.46 13.28
C GLY A 93 18.20 40.84 12.63
N LYS A 94 17.83 42.13 12.59
CA LYS A 94 16.61 42.63 11.91
C LYS A 94 16.90 42.82 10.43
N LEU A 95 15.86 42.60 9.59
CA LEU A 95 15.94 42.87 8.14
C LEU A 95 16.32 44.33 7.91
N ARG A 96 17.22 44.57 6.96
CA ARG A 96 17.59 45.90 6.53
C ARG A 96 16.46 46.53 5.71
N SER A 97 16.09 47.76 6.08
CA SER A 97 15.09 48.51 5.29
C SER A 97 15.57 48.68 3.84
N GLY A 98 14.67 48.50 2.88
CA GLY A 98 14.91 48.65 1.47
C GLY A 98 15.69 47.47 0.81
N THR A 99 15.89 46.35 1.51
CA THR A 99 16.40 45.12 0.94
C THR A 99 15.33 44.03 0.90
N GLU A 100 15.15 43.43 -0.26
CA GLU A 100 14.27 42.27 -0.41
C GLU A 100 15.06 40.96 -0.18
N PRO A 101 14.44 39.94 0.42
CA PRO A 101 15.06 38.62 0.48
C PRO A 101 15.25 38.04 -0.91
N GLU A 102 16.38 37.42 -1.14
CA GLU A 102 16.73 36.77 -2.40
C GLU A 102 16.50 35.25 -2.30
N LEU A 103 15.68 34.70 -3.20
CA LEU A 103 15.49 33.26 -3.33
C LEU A 103 16.61 32.72 -4.25
N VAL A 104 17.62 32.10 -3.65
CA VAL A 104 18.67 31.38 -4.35
C VAL A 104 18.18 29.95 -4.59
N LYS A 105 17.82 29.68 -5.84
CA LYS A 105 17.43 28.34 -6.25
C LYS A 105 18.64 27.43 -6.31
N SER A 106 18.45 26.21 -5.84
CA SER A 106 19.47 25.19 -6.00
C SER A 106 19.52 24.68 -7.45
N ASP A 107 20.72 24.63 -8.02
CA ASP A 107 20.98 24.10 -9.36
C ASP A 107 21.02 22.54 -9.41
N SER A 108 20.85 21.88 -8.30
CA SER A 108 20.73 20.41 -8.32
C SER A 108 19.41 20.04 -8.95
N GLY A 109 19.47 19.42 -10.11
CA GLY A 109 18.29 18.92 -10.81
C GLY A 109 17.43 18.11 -9.84
N ALA A 110 16.16 18.49 -9.72
CA ALA A 110 15.22 17.74 -8.91
C ALA A 110 15.17 16.30 -9.40
N VAL A 111 15.55 15.36 -8.55
CA VAL A 111 15.43 13.93 -8.82
C VAL A 111 14.05 13.50 -8.42
N GLY A 112 13.38 12.73 -9.28
CA GLY A 112 12.06 12.19 -9.03
C GLY A 112 11.97 10.72 -9.43
N VAL A 113 10.98 10.04 -8.89
CA VAL A 113 10.70 8.64 -9.21
C VAL A 113 9.39 8.56 -9.98
N GLN A 114 9.44 7.97 -11.17
CA GLN A 114 8.26 7.70 -11.96
C GLN A 114 7.72 6.32 -11.64
N LEU A 115 6.53 6.26 -11.06
CA LEU A 115 5.83 5.02 -10.74
C LEU A 115 5.08 4.47 -11.96
N THR A 116 4.77 3.18 -11.92
CA THR A 116 3.94 2.50 -12.91
C THR A 116 2.45 2.75 -12.70
N LEU A 117 2.07 3.38 -11.59
CA LEU A 117 0.68 3.70 -11.26
C LEU A 117 0.04 4.59 -12.33
N SER A 118 -1.22 4.32 -12.62
CA SER A 118 -2.08 5.20 -13.43
C SER A 118 -2.94 6.03 -12.48
N ARG A 119 -2.81 7.35 -12.55
CA ARG A 119 -3.56 8.26 -11.69
C ARG A 119 -5.08 8.08 -11.78
N SER A 120 -5.61 7.81 -12.97
CA SER A 120 -7.04 7.57 -13.19
C SER A 120 -7.49 6.22 -12.60
N ILE A 121 -6.71 5.15 -12.79
CA ILE A 121 -7.02 3.81 -12.26
C ILE A 121 -6.90 3.81 -10.74
N GLN A 122 -5.86 4.45 -10.19
CA GLN A 122 -5.68 4.57 -8.73
C GLN A 122 -6.87 5.28 -8.07
N ARG A 123 -7.30 6.42 -8.64
CA ARG A 123 -8.46 7.16 -8.13
C ARG A 123 -9.74 6.33 -8.17
N ALA A 124 -9.96 5.61 -9.26
CA ALA A 124 -11.12 4.73 -9.39
C ALA A 124 -11.07 3.57 -8.36
N ALA A 125 -9.91 2.94 -8.21
CA ALA A 125 -9.71 1.87 -7.23
C ALA A 125 -9.95 2.34 -5.78
N GLU A 126 -9.43 3.50 -5.40
CA GLU A 126 -9.66 4.09 -4.07
C GLU A 126 -11.14 4.42 -3.84
N ALA A 127 -11.81 5.01 -4.83
CA ALA A 127 -13.23 5.32 -4.73
C ALA A 127 -14.08 4.06 -4.53
N VAL A 128 -13.78 2.99 -5.28
CA VAL A 128 -14.47 1.70 -5.12
C VAL A 128 -14.14 1.08 -3.77
N ALA A 129 -12.87 1.09 -3.34
CA ALA A 129 -12.45 0.52 -2.07
C ALA A 129 -13.22 1.14 -0.90
N VAL A 130 -13.30 2.46 -0.85
CA VAL A 130 -14.03 3.20 0.21
C VAL A 130 -15.53 2.89 0.20
N GLN A 131 -16.13 2.70 -0.99
CA GLN A 131 -17.56 2.43 -1.12
C GLN A 131 -17.95 0.99 -0.76
N THR A 132 -17.06 0.03 -0.99
CA THR A 132 -17.39 -1.41 -0.94
C THR A 132 -16.79 -2.15 0.23
N MET A 133 -15.75 -1.61 0.88
CA MET A 133 -15.02 -2.29 1.95
C MET A 133 -14.82 -1.36 3.16
N GLN A 134 -14.99 -1.90 4.35
CA GLN A 134 -14.55 -1.22 5.57
C GLN A 134 -13.03 -1.28 5.71
N SER A 135 -12.45 -2.42 5.36
CA SER A 135 -11.01 -2.67 5.42
C SER A 135 -10.61 -3.66 4.33
N GLY A 136 -9.58 -3.31 3.56
CA GLY A 136 -9.11 -4.15 2.45
C GLY A 136 -8.18 -3.43 1.49
N CYS A 137 -7.95 -4.04 0.34
CA CYS A 137 -7.16 -3.44 -0.72
C CYS A 137 -7.67 -3.83 -2.11
N ILE A 138 -7.41 -2.96 -3.09
CA ILE A 138 -7.59 -3.24 -4.51
C ILE A 138 -6.24 -3.06 -5.19
N LEU A 139 -5.75 -4.12 -5.80
CA LEU A 139 -4.53 -4.12 -6.60
C LEU A 139 -4.90 -4.34 -8.07
N VAL A 140 -4.44 -3.44 -8.95
CA VAL A 140 -4.65 -3.55 -10.39
C VAL A 140 -3.32 -3.72 -11.08
N LEU A 141 -3.17 -4.80 -11.83
CA LEU A 141 -1.97 -5.11 -12.60
C LEU A 141 -2.28 -5.14 -14.09
N ASP A 142 -1.32 -4.69 -14.88
CA ASP A 142 -1.32 -4.91 -16.31
C ASP A 142 -0.94 -6.37 -16.59
N ALA A 143 -1.82 -7.10 -17.28
CA ALA A 143 -1.64 -8.55 -17.45
C ALA A 143 -0.43 -8.92 -18.32
N ALA A 144 -0.05 -8.06 -19.27
CA ALA A 144 1.06 -8.34 -20.18
C ALA A 144 2.43 -8.02 -19.55
N SER A 145 2.50 -6.93 -18.80
CA SER A 145 3.78 -6.43 -18.26
C SER A 145 3.95 -6.66 -16.76
N ALA A 146 2.93 -7.15 -16.06
CA ALA A 146 2.84 -7.27 -14.60
C ALA A 146 3.05 -5.93 -13.85
N LYS A 147 2.98 -4.79 -14.55
CA LYS A 147 3.12 -3.48 -13.91
C LYS A 147 1.92 -3.19 -13.03
N VAL A 148 2.18 -2.74 -11.81
CA VAL A 148 1.13 -2.28 -10.89
C VAL A 148 0.59 -0.94 -11.40
N ARG A 149 -0.71 -0.90 -11.71
CA ARG A 149 -1.42 0.27 -12.22
C ARG A 149 -2.22 0.98 -11.14
N ALA A 150 -2.61 0.26 -10.09
CA ALA A 150 -3.17 0.81 -8.87
C ALA A 150 -2.85 -0.08 -7.66
N CYS A 151 -2.68 0.56 -6.51
CA CYS A 151 -2.52 -0.08 -5.21
C CYS A 151 -3.29 0.74 -4.17
N ALA A 152 -4.57 0.44 -4.01
CA ALA A 152 -5.46 1.12 -3.08
C ALA A 152 -5.60 0.31 -1.80
N SER A 153 -5.41 0.95 -0.66
CA SER A 153 -5.62 0.39 0.68
C SER A 153 -6.68 1.21 1.41
N THR A 154 -7.64 0.56 2.03
CA THR A 154 -8.70 1.22 2.81
C THR A 154 -8.82 0.62 4.21
N PRO A 155 -9.08 1.44 5.27
CA PRO A 155 -9.11 2.89 5.22
C PRO A 155 -7.74 3.49 4.86
N GLY A 156 -7.77 4.66 4.25
CA GLY A 156 -6.58 5.45 3.94
C GLY A 156 -6.31 6.52 5.00
N PHE A 157 -5.27 7.30 4.80
CA PHE A 157 -4.89 8.40 5.68
C PHE A 157 -4.46 9.62 4.87
N ASP A 158 -4.45 10.77 5.53
CA ASP A 158 -3.92 12.01 4.99
C ASP A 158 -2.43 12.12 5.35
N PRO A 159 -1.52 12.11 4.36
CA PRO A 159 -0.08 12.21 4.62
C PRO A 159 0.36 13.57 5.19
N GLU A 160 -0.47 14.61 5.09
CA GLU A 160 -0.22 15.91 5.73
C GLU A 160 -0.76 15.97 7.17
N ASN A 161 -1.59 14.99 7.60
CA ASN A 161 -2.15 14.93 8.95
C ASN A 161 -2.13 13.54 9.55
N VAL A 162 -0.96 12.91 9.51
CA VAL A 162 -0.75 11.52 9.98
C VAL A 162 -1.11 11.34 11.47
N SER A 163 -0.93 12.40 12.28
CA SER A 163 -1.25 12.36 13.71
C SER A 163 -2.70 11.96 14.00
N ALA A 164 -3.64 12.30 13.12
CA ALA A 164 -5.04 11.93 13.24
C ALA A 164 -5.27 10.41 13.05
N SER A 165 -4.32 9.71 12.40
CA SER A 165 -4.41 8.31 12.03
C SER A 165 -3.58 7.37 12.92
N LEU A 166 -2.66 7.89 13.74
CA LEU A 166 -1.70 7.10 14.53
C LEU A 166 -2.37 6.11 15.48
N ASN A 167 -3.48 6.52 16.12
CA ASN A 167 -4.22 5.72 17.10
C ASN A 167 -5.61 5.29 16.61
N ALA A 168 -5.86 5.38 15.31
CA ALA A 168 -7.12 4.96 14.74
C ALA A 168 -7.26 3.42 14.83
N PRO A 169 -8.42 2.90 15.32
CA PRO A 169 -8.58 1.47 15.63
C PRO A 169 -8.51 0.57 14.40
N ASP A 170 -8.77 1.12 13.22
CA ASP A 170 -8.78 0.44 11.93
C ASP A 170 -7.45 0.54 11.17
N SER A 171 -6.39 1.05 11.84
CA SER A 171 -5.01 1.05 11.37
C SER A 171 -4.85 1.55 9.91
N PRO A 172 -5.22 2.81 9.62
CA PRO A 172 -5.20 3.34 8.25
C PRO A 172 -3.79 3.49 7.65
N LEU A 173 -2.74 3.51 8.49
CA LEU A 173 -1.36 3.59 8.03
C LEU A 173 -0.83 2.27 7.44
N VAL A 174 -1.54 1.17 7.65
CA VAL A 174 -1.14 -0.15 7.14
C VAL A 174 -1.45 -0.26 5.66
N ASN A 175 -0.44 -0.56 4.84
CA ASN A 175 -0.67 -0.95 3.46
C ASN A 175 -1.17 -2.41 3.42
N ARG A 176 -2.46 -2.58 3.22
CA ARG A 176 -3.10 -3.89 3.24
C ARG A 176 -2.75 -4.76 2.04
N ALA A 177 -2.33 -4.18 0.93
CA ALA A 177 -1.83 -4.94 -0.21
C ALA A 177 -0.50 -5.65 0.09
N PHE A 178 0.21 -5.25 1.16
CA PHE A 178 1.49 -5.84 1.55
C PHE A 178 1.37 -6.84 2.69
N GLN A 179 0.16 -7.06 3.20
CA GLN A 179 -0.08 -8.00 4.30
C GLN A 179 -0.35 -9.41 3.78
N ALA A 180 -0.12 -10.40 4.64
CA ALA A 180 -0.51 -11.78 4.39
C ALA A 180 -1.94 -12.03 4.88
N TYR A 181 -2.69 -12.79 4.08
CA TYR A 181 -4.08 -13.15 4.38
C TYR A 181 -4.30 -14.65 4.23
N ALA A 182 -5.32 -15.17 4.92
CA ALA A 182 -5.82 -16.51 4.67
C ALA A 182 -6.45 -16.54 3.26
N VAL A 183 -5.95 -17.44 2.41
CA VAL A 183 -6.23 -17.41 0.96
C VAL A 183 -7.64 -17.91 0.65
N GLY A 184 -8.13 -18.90 1.39
CA GLY A 184 -9.44 -19.52 1.14
C GLY A 184 -9.54 -20.11 -0.26
N SER A 185 -10.71 -20.00 -0.88
CA SER A 185 -11.00 -20.60 -2.19
C SER A 185 -10.16 -20.09 -3.36
N VAL A 186 -9.45 -18.95 -3.22
CA VAL A 186 -8.51 -18.49 -4.27
C VAL A 186 -7.24 -19.33 -4.33
N PHE A 187 -7.04 -20.28 -3.41
CA PHE A 187 -5.98 -21.29 -3.50
C PHE A 187 -6.32 -22.43 -4.47
N LYS A 188 -7.58 -22.67 -4.80
CA LYS A 188 -8.02 -23.75 -5.69
C LYS A 188 -7.38 -23.73 -7.08
N PRO A 189 -7.13 -22.58 -7.73
CA PRO A 189 -6.33 -22.51 -8.95
C PRO A 189 -4.92 -23.10 -8.83
N VAL A 190 -4.31 -23.04 -7.63
CA VAL A 190 -2.99 -23.65 -7.38
C VAL A 190 -3.08 -25.18 -7.52
N LEU A 191 -4.11 -25.79 -6.91
CA LEU A 191 -4.35 -27.23 -7.02
C LEU A 191 -4.70 -27.62 -8.46
N ALA A 192 -5.51 -26.81 -9.14
CA ALA A 192 -5.85 -27.04 -10.54
C ALA A 192 -4.61 -27.02 -11.43
N ALA A 193 -3.71 -26.05 -11.25
CA ALA A 193 -2.43 -25.97 -11.97
C ALA A 193 -1.56 -27.19 -11.69
N ALA A 194 -1.44 -27.61 -10.44
CA ALA A 194 -0.69 -28.80 -10.06
C ALA A 194 -1.28 -30.09 -10.68
N ALA A 195 -2.60 -30.19 -10.77
CA ALA A 195 -3.29 -31.31 -11.40
C ALA A 195 -3.04 -31.37 -12.91
N LEU A 196 -3.12 -30.21 -13.59
CA LEU A 196 -2.84 -30.11 -15.02
C LEU A 196 -1.42 -30.52 -15.34
N GLU A 197 -0.41 -30.04 -14.61
CA GLU A 197 0.98 -30.44 -14.81
C GLU A 197 1.24 -31.92 -14.50
N ALA A 198 0.55 -32.48 -13.51
CA ALA A 198 0.68 -33.88 -13.14
C ALA A 198 -0.12 -34.83 -14.04
N GLY A 199 -0.89 -34.33 -15.00
CA GLY A 199 -1.82 -35.14 -15.80
C GLY A 199 -2.96 -35.78 -14.98
N LYS A 200 -3.28 -35.22 -13.80
CA LYS A 200 -4.29 -35.73 -12.87
C LYS A 200 -5.60 -34.94 -12.97
N THR A 201 -6.19 -34.88 -14.15
CA THR A 201 -7.42 -34.12 -14.43
C THR A 201 -8.66 -35.01 -14.53
N GLY A 202 -8.52 -36.31 -14.41
CA GLY A 202 -9.58 -37.30 -14.61
C GLY A 202 -10.46 -37.55 -13.38
N LEU A 203 -10.20 -36.88 -12.25
CA LEU A 203 -11.04 -36.99 -11.05
C LEU A 203 -12.45 -36.49 -11.35
N VAL A 204 -13.44 -37.31 -11.03
CA VAL A 204 -14.87 -36.97 -10.97
C VAL A 204 -15.36 -37.22 -9.56
N TRP A 205 -16.11 -36.27 -9.03
CA TRP A 205 -16.61 -36.30 -7.66
C TRP A 205 -18.12 -36.02 -7.63
N ASP A 206 -18.89 -36.93 -7.07
CA ASP A 206 -20.30 -36.66 -6.75
C ASP A 206 -20.37 -35.96 -5.39
N CYS A 207 -20.59 -34.64 -5.41
CA CYS A 207 -20.51 -33.77 -4.26
C CYS A 207 -21.87 -33.65 -3.54
N PRO A 208 -22.02 -34.23 -2.37
CA PRO A 208 -23.26 -34.11 -1.58
C PRO A 208 -23.36 -32.77 -0.81
N GLY A 209 -22.50 -31.78 -1.09
CA GLY A 209 -22.40 -30.52 -0.37
C GLY A 209 -21.39 -30.53 0.78
N TYR A 210 -20.72 -31.66 1.02
CA TYR A 210 -19.67 -31.81 2.04
C TYR A 210 -18.72 -32.97 1.67
N CYS A 211 -17.59 -33.02 2.34
CA CYS A 211 -16.74 -34.23 2.41
C CYS A 211 -16.26 -34.44 3.85
N VAL A 212 -15.82 -35.66 4.14
CA VAL A 212 -15.27 -36.03 5.45
C VAL A 212 -13.81 -36.42 5.27
N VAL A 213 -12.93 -35.82 6.06
CA VAL A 213 -11.49 -36.14 6.12
C VAL A 213 -11.12 -36.30 7.59
N ASP A 214 -10.55 -37.42 7.96
CA ASP A 214 -10.11 -37.73 9.33
C ASP A 214 -11.19 -37.45 10.41
N GLY A 215 -12.45 -37.73 10.06
CA GLY A 215 -13.59 -37.50 10.95
C GLY A 215 -14.10 -36.05 10.98
N GLN A 216 -13.44 -35.13 10.34
CA GLN A 216 -13.88 -33.75 10.20
C GLN A 216 -14.74 -33.55 8.94
N VAL A 217 -15.83 -32.76 9.10
CA VAL A 217 -16.76 -32.45 8.00
C VAL A 217 -16.42 -31.09 7.40
N PHE A 218 -16.04 -31.10 6.14
CA PHE A 218 -15.79 -29.90 5.34
C PHE A 218 -16.98 -29.65 4.42
N ARG A 219 -17.66 -28.53 4.58
CA ARG A 219 -18.87 -28.17 3.80
C ARG A 219 -18.51 -27.27 2.62
N CYS A 220 -19.21 -27.45 1.51
CA CYS A 220 -19.28 -26.45 0.46
C CYS A 220 -20.04 -25.21 0.94
N ALA A 221 -19.92 -24.09 0.24
CA ALA A 221 -20.64 -22.86 0.59
C ALA A 221 -22.15 -23.12 0.72
N GLY A 222 -22.71 -22.77 1.84
CA GLY A 222 -24.12 -23.05 2.18
C GLY A 222 -24.48 -24.53 2.33
N GLY A 223 -23.51 -25.47 2.28
CA GLY A 223 -23.78 -26.91 2.33
C GLY A 223 -24.53 -27.45 1.10
N VAL A 224 -24.55 -26.71 0.00
CA VAL A 224 -25.31 -27.05 -1.22
C VAL A 224 -24.62 -28.19 -1.96
N PRO A 225 -25.35 -29.28 -2.29
CA PRO A 225 -24.83 -30.34 -3.15
C PRO A 225 -24.51 -29.82 -4.55
N HIS A 226 -23.36 -30.20 -5.11
CA HIS A 226 -22.98 -29.80 -6.47
C HIS A 226 -23.26 -30.93 -7.50
N GLY A 227 -23.56 -32.14 -7.03
CA GLY A 227 -23.67 -33.34 -7.84
C GLY A 227 -22.34 -33.73 -8.44
N GLU A 228 -22.37 -34.41 -9.56
CA GLU A 228 -21.17 -34.81 -10.29
C GLU A 228 -20.44 -33.59 -10.85
N VAL A 229 -19.15 -33.47 -10.47
CA VAL A 229 -18.25 -32.40 -10.90
C VAL A 229 -16.89 -32.96 -11.32
N ASP A 230 -16.41 -32.48 -12.45
CA ASP A 230 -15.02 -32.58 -12.91
C ASP A 230 -14.20 -31.35 -12.43
N LEU A 231 -12.95 -31.23 -12.85
CA LEU A 231 -12.05 -30.12 -12.47
C LEU A 231 -12.64 -28.76 -12.85
N ALA A 232 -13.21 -28.62 -14.05
CA ALA A 232 -13.74 -27.36 -14.54
C ALA A 232 -15.01 -26.94 -13.78
N ALA A 233 -15.97 -27.87 -13.62
CA ALA A 233 -17.20 -27.66 -12.89
C ALA A 233 -16.92 -27.40 -11.40
N ALA A 234 -15.96 -28.11 -10.80
CA ALA A 234 -15.55 -27.94 -9.43
C ALA A 234 -14.92 -26.55 -9.19
N LEU A 235 -14.10 -26.06 -10.12
CA LEU A 235 -13.52 -24.72 -10.02
C LEU A 235 -14.61 -23.65 -10.17
N GLN A 236 -15.51 -23.80 -11.13
CA GLN A 236 -16.65 -22.88 -11.35
C GLN A 236 -17.57 -22.78 -10.12
N LYS A 237 -17.88 -23.92 -9.49
CA LYS A 237 -18.77 -24.01 -8.31
C LYS A 237 -18.01 -23.81 -7.00
N SER A 238 -16.69 -23.64 -7.04
CA SER A 238 -15.82 -23.59 -5.86
C SER A 238 -16.03 -24.77 -4.91
N CYS A 239 -16.09 -25.99 -5.46
CA CYS A 239 -16.41 -27.20 -4.71
C CYS A 239 -15.29 -27.61 -3.75
N ASN A 240 -15.52 -27.49 -2.43
CA ASN A 240 -14.52 -27.84 -1.43
C ASN A 240 -14.21 -29.36 -1.45
N GLY A 241 -15.25 -30.21 -1.55
CA GLY A 241 -15.07 -31.66 -1.54
C GLY A 241 -14.19 -32.17 -2.68
N TYR A 242 -14.39 -31.63 -3.88
CA TYR A 242 -13.55 -31.96 -5.04
C TYR A 242 -12.09 -31.60 -4.79
N PHE A 243 -11.82 -30.34 -4.39
CA PHE A 243 -10.44 -29.87 -4.22
C PHE A 243 -9.72 -30.52 -3.05
N ILE A 244 -10.42 -30.91 -1.99
CA ILE A 244 -9.85 -31.73 -0.92
C ILE A 244 -9.41 -33.09 -1.47
N ARG A 245 -10.25 -33.78 -2.26
CA ARG A 245 -9.91 -35.06 -2.87
C ARG A 245 -8.76 -34.94 -3.86
N LEU A 246 -8.80 -33.91 -4.69
CA LEU A 246 -7.72 -33.61 -5.64
C LEU A 246 -6.39 -33.38 -4.90
N GLY A 247 -6.40 -32.62 -3.80
CA GLY A 247 -5.22 -32.42 -2.97
C GLY A 247 -4.65 -33.72 -2.39
N GLN A 248 -5.53 -34.62 -1.93
CA GLN A 248 -5.12 -35.96 -1.46
C GLN A 248 -4.48 -36.79 -2.59
N GLU A 249 -5.01 -36.74 -3.81
CA GLU A 249 -4.43 -37.45 -4.97
C GLU A 249 -3.11 -36.85 -5.45
N LEU A 250 -2.97 -35.55 -5.38
CA LEU A 250 -1.73 -34.85 -5.76
C LEU A 250 -0.61 -35.09 -4.76
N GLY A 251 -0.97 -35.18 -3.49
CA GLY A 251 -0.05 -35.20 -2.37
C GLY A 251 0.47 -33.81 -2.00
N PRO A 252 0.87 -33.64 -0.74
CA PRO A 252 1.21 -32.32 -0.17
C PRO A 252 2.43 -31.67 -0.82
N GLU A 253 3.44 -32.45 -1.14
CA GLU A 253 4.68 -31.98 -1.76
C GLU A 253 4.40 -31.24 -3.08
N ARG A 254 3.60 -31.87 -3.95
CA ARG A 254 3.30 -31.31 -5.27
C ARG A 254 2.45 -30.04 -5.18
N VAL A 255 1.52 -30.00 -4.23
CA VAL A 255 0.71 -28.80 -3.98
C VAL A 255 1.58 -27.66 -3.45
N ARG A 256 2.46 -27.96 -2.49
CA ARG A 256 3.40 -26.99 -1.92
C ARG A 256 4.38 -26.45 -2.98
N GLU A 257 4.93 -27.33 -3.79
CA GLU A 257 5.84 -26.98 -4.87
C GLU A 257 5.19 -26.03 -5.89
N MET A 258 3.95 -26.30 -6.30
CA MET A 258 3.19 -25.43 -7.18
C MET A 258 2.91 -24.06 -6.50
N ALA A 259 2.54 -24.05 -5.23
CA ALA A 259 2.31 -22.81 -4.49
C ALA A 259 3.58 -21.94 -4.44
N VAL A 260 4.75 -22.54 -4.14
CA VAL A 260 6.04 -21.82 -4.13
C VAL A 260 6.36 -21.26 -5.52
N ARG A 261 6.15 -22.01 -6.58
CA ARG A 261 6.38 -21.57 -7.97
C ARG A 261 5.46 -20.41 -8.36
N LEU A 262 4.24 -20.36 -7.81
CA LEU A 262 3.30 -19.25 -7.98
C LEU A 262 3.56 -18.09 -7.01
N GLY A 263 4.62 -18.14 -6.20
CA GLY A 263 5.09 -17.03 -5.37
C GLY A 263 4.58 -17.04 -3.93
N PHE A 264 3.83 -18.06 -3.50
CA PHE A 264 3.43 -18.19 -2.09
C PHE A 264 4.65 -18.43 -1.19
N GLY A 265 4.61 -17.89 0.02
CA GLY A 265 5.69 -18.02 1.00
C GLY A 265 6.92 -17.16 0.70
N ARG A 266 6.83 -16.22 -0.24
CA ARG A 266 7.95 -15.35 -0.63
C ARG A 266 7.56 -13.87 -0.56
N ALA A 267 8.38 -13.08 0.14
CA ALA A 267 8.27 -11.62 0.11
C ALA A 267 8.71 -11.08 -1.26
N LEU A 268 8.04 -10.03 -1.72
CA LEU A 268 8.45 -9.24 -2.88
C LEU A 268 9.09 -7.96 -2.37
N ASN A 269 10.35 -7.73 -2.73
CA ASN A 269 11.06 -6.49 -2.44
C ASN A 269 10.75 -5.47 -3.55
N LEU A 270 10.16 -4.34 -3.17
CA LEU A 270 9.85 -3.25 -4.08
C LEU A 270 10.94 -2.18 -4.07
N ALA A 271 11.58 -1.98 -2.91
CA ALA A 271 12.75 -1.14 -2.70
C ALA A 271 13.50 -1.65 -1.46
N ASP A 272 14.67 -1.11 -1.15
CA ASP A 272 15.58 -1.63 -0.12
C ASP A 272 14.92 -1.88 1.25
N THR A 273 14.02 -1.01 1.66
CA THR A 273 13.30 -1.13 2.95
C THR A 273 11.80 -1.39 2.79
N LEU A 274 11.33 -1.60 1.56
CA LEU A 274 9.91 -1.77 1.26
C LEU A 274 9.64 -3.14 0.63
N SER A 275 9.06 -4.04 1.42
CA SER A 275 8.70 -5.39 0.99
C SER A 275 7.30 -5.79 1.42
N THR A 276 6.71 -6.74 0.70
CA THR A 276 5.47 -7.40 1.12
C THR A 276 5.76 -8.42 2.21
N ALA A 277 4.73 -8.80 2.99
CA ALA A 277 4.80 -10.00 3.80
C ALA A 277 5.01 -11.24 2.91
N ALA A 278 5.83 -12.19 3.37
CA ALA A 278 6.04 -13.46 2.68
C ALA A 278 4.78 -14.35 2.69
N GLY A 279 3.96 -14.20 3.72
CA GLY A 279 2.93 -15.16 4.05
C GLY A 279 3.52 -16.44 4.66
N GLN A 280 2.62 -17.33 5.08
CA GLN A 280 3.00 -18.63 5.63
C GLN A 280 2.47 -19.72 4.70
N LEU A 281 3.36 -20.59 4.25
CA LEU A 281 2.99 -21.79 3.54
C LEU A 281 3.24 -22.97 4.48
N PRO A 282 2.20 -23.74 4.88
CA PRO A 282 2.36 -24.87 5.78
C PRO A 282 3.36 -25.89 5.26
N GLU A 283 4.04 -26.59 6.17
CA GLU A 283 4.88 -27.71 5.78
C GLU A 283 4.03 -28.85 5.19
N ALA A 284 4.62 -29.62 4.29
CA ALA A 284 3.91 -30.66 3.54
C ALA A 284 3.21 -31.68 4.46
N GLU A 285 3.82 -32.03 5.57
CA GLU A 285 3.30 -32.97 6.56
C GLU A 285 2.00 -32.47 7.24
N THR A 286 1.87 -31.16 7.41
CA THR A 286 0.68 -30.54 8.01
C THR A 286 -0.48 -30.44 7.02
N LEU A 287 -0.20 -30.45 5.73
CA LEU A 287 -1.21 -30.36 4.67
C LEU A 287 -2.02 -31.63 4.46
N THR A 288 -1.52 -32.79 4.92
CA THR A 288 -2.16 -34.09 4.69
C THR A 288 -3.25 -34.44 5.71
N SER A 289 -3.12 -33.98 6.95
CA SER A 289 -4.00 -34.41 8.04
C SER A 289 -5.21 -33.52 8.29
N SER A 290 -5.23 -32.28 7.77
CA SER A 290 -6.22 -31.29 8.19
C SER A 290 -7.21 -30.84 7.11
N GLY A 291 -7.14 -31.39 5.89
CA GLY A 291 -7.95 -30.85 4.78
C GLY A 291 -7.64 -29.37 4.49
N ALA A 292 -6.46 -28.91 4.88
CA ALA A 292 -6.02 -27.52 4.83
C ALA A 292 -6.03 -26.90 3.40
N PHE A 293 -6.25 -27.73 2.39
CA PHE A 293 -6.38 -27.29 0.99
C PHE A 293 -7.70 -26.55 0.70
N ALA A 294 -8.64 -26.49 1.65
CA ALA A 294 -9.97 -25.91 1.44
C ALA A 294 -10.26 -24.65 2.26
N ASN A 295 -9.36 -24.28 3.18
CA ASN A 295 -9.56 -23.13 4.07
C ASN A 295 -8.47 -22.09 3.93
#